data_31da1f58d4016410480df1f9b7afe8b5
#
_entry.id   31da1f58d4016410480df1f9b7afe8b5
#
_cell.length_a   1.000
_cell.length_b   1.000
_cell.length_c   1.000
_cell.angle_alpha   90.00
_cell.angle_beta   90.00
_cell.angle_gamma   90.00
#
_symmetry.space_group_name_H-M   'P 1'
#
loop_
_entity.id
_entity.type
_entity.pdbx_description
1 polymer ?
#
loop_
_entity_poly.entity_id
_entity_poly.type
_entity_poly.pdbx_seq_one_letter_code
_entity_poly.pdbx_strand_id
1 'polypeptide(L)'
;MPRRDDAPWKPSGLKRAAVFGDAVERIASPLVRRVTRLGFPVLPPTVPRGVVVPDTGSDLGADYDTEWARRPLARLTRRLLVNGPVRLMVSGIASPRVAGTDRLDDLARSENPPAVIFTPNHHSHLDTAVMAVAVPEPWRHKLVVAAAADYFFDKRWKARLAALSLNAIPIDRELTGRKSADMIRELVDDGWSLVIYPEGGRSPDGWGQD
;
A
#
# COMPACT_ATOMS: atom_id res chain seq x y z
N MET A 1 13.93 34.86 -34.36
CA MET A 1 13.12 34.48 -33.16
C MET A 1 13.86 33.35 -32.43
N PRO A 2 14.43 33.59 -31.25
CA PRO A 2 15.08 32.53 -30.48
C PRO A 2 14.04 31.69 -29.74
N ARG A 3 14.25 30.39 -29.75
CA ARG A 3 13.44 29.40 -29.03
C ARG A 3 13.61 29.60 -27.54
N ARG A 4 12.51 29.53 -26.78
CA ARG A 4 12.47 29.57 -25.33
C ARG A 4 13.21 28.34 -24.78
N ASP A 5 14.01 28.59 -23.76
CA ASP A 5 14.82 27.63 -23.02
C ASP A 5 13.94 26.51 -22.41
N ASP A 6 14.12 25.29 -22.90
CA ASP A 6 13.63 24.06 -22.28
C ASP A 6 14.52 23.71 -21.08
N ALA A 7 14.38 24.45 -20.00
CA ALA A 7 14.96 24.05 -18.74
C ALA A 7 14.09 22.92 -18.15
N PRO A 8 14.65 21.73 -17.86
CA PRO A 8 13.87 20.64 -17.28
C PRO A 8 13.32 21.07 -15.91
N TRP A 9 12.00 20.99 -15.78
CA TRP A 9 11.30 21.23 -14.53
C TRP A 9 11.83 20.31 -13.43
N LYS A 10 12.43 20.89 -12.38
CA LYS A 10 12.90 20.17 -11.19
C LYS A 10 11.85 20.33 -10.09
N PRO A 11 11.11 19.27 -9.72
CA PRO A 11 10.13 19.37 -8.65
C PRO A 11 10.82 19.58 -7.31
N SER A 12 10.57 20.71 -6.68
CA SER A 12 11.10 21.09 -5.35
C SER A 12 10.56 20.19 -4.21
N GLY A 13 9.56 19.35 -4.50
CA GLY A 13 8.95 18.44 -3.52
C GLY A 13 9.73 17.15 -3.23
N LEU A 14 10.59 16.69 -4.16
CA LEU A 14 11.30 15.41 -4.03
C LEU A 14 12.27 15.38 -2.82
N LYS A 15 12.89 16.51 -2.46
CA LYS A 15 13.74 16.58 -1.26
C LYS A 15 12.96 16.44 0.05
N ARG A 16 11.70 16.86 0.09
CA ARG A 16 10.84 16.73 1.29
C ARG A 16 10.30 15.32 1.47
N ALA A 17 9.99 14.60 0.40
CA ALA A 17 9.52 13.22 0.48
C ALA A 17 10.61 12.24 0.95
N ALA A 18 11.85 12.42 0.49
CA ALA A 18 12.99 11.61 0.96
C ALA A 18 13.29 11.85 2.45
N VAL A 19 13.24 13.10 2.90
CA VAL A 19 13.42 13.47 4.32
C VAL A 19 12.31 12.91 5.20
N PHE A 20 11.11 12.76 4.68
CA PHE A 20 9.98 12.19 5.44
C PHE A 20 10.08 10.67 5.57
N GLY A 21 10.52 9.97 4.53
CA GLY A 21 10.83 8.52 4.59
C GLY A 21 11.87 8.22 5.67
N ASP A 22 12.97 8.97 5.68
CA ASP A 22 14.02 8.89 6.68
C ASP A 22 13.54 9.28 8.10
N ALA A 23 12.63 10.25 8.21
CA ALA A 23 12.07 10.67 9.49
C ALA A 23 11.14 9.61 10.09
N VAL A 24 10.29 8.97 9.28
CA VAL A 24 9.42 7.87 9.72
C VAL A 24 10.26 6.67 10.14
N GLU A 25 11.32 6.36 9.43
CA GLU A 25 12.23 5.26 9.78
C GLU A 25 13.01 5.55 11.07
N ARG A 26 13.44 6.79 11.30
CA ARG A 26 14.08 7.23 12.56
C ARG A 26 13.14 7.25 13.75
N ILE A 27 11.86 7.58 13.56
CA ILE A 27 10.87 7.59 14.64
C ILE A 27 10.38 6.17 14.95
N ALA A 28 10.22 5.34 13.93
CA ALA A 28 9.77 3.95 14.11
C ALA A 28 10.86 3.06 14.75
N SER A 29 12.15 3.31 14.46
CA SER A 29 13.25 2.49 14.95
C SER A 29 13.39 2.45 16.48
N PRO A 30 13.25 3.54 17.27
CA PRO A 30 13.34 3.47 18.73
C PRO A 30 12.09 2.84 19.36
N LEU A 31 10.91 3.00 18.76
CA LEU A 31 9.67 2.34 19.22
C LEU A 31 9.72 0.83 18.98
N VAL A 32 10.18 0.40 17.82
CA VAL A 32 10.42 -1.02 17.50
C VAL A 32 11.47 -1.61 18.44
N ARG A 33 12.57 -0.90 18.72
CA ARG A 33 13.60 -1.37 19.69
C ARG A 33 13.08 -1.44 21.13
N ARG A 34 12.12 -0.61 21.50
CA ARG A 34 11.50 -0.65 22.83
C ARG A 34 10.54 -1.83 22.98
N VAL A 35 9.77 -2.11 21.93
CA VAL A 35 8.85 -3.27 21.88
C VAL A 35 9.62 -4.60 21.83
N THR A 36 10.76 -4.65 21.13
CA THR A 36 11.60 -5.84 21.06
C THR A 36 12.34 -6.17 22.38
N ARG A 37 12.35 -5.24 23.34
CA ARG A 37 12.87 -5.51 24.72
C ARG A 37 11.82 -6.10 25.66
N LEU A 38 10.55 -6.13 25.25
CA LEU A 38 9.50 -6.82 26.00
C LEU A 38 9.59 -8.31 25.64
N GLY A 39 10.10 -9.12 26.58
CA GLY A 39 10.16 -10.57 26.42
C GLY A 39 8.79 -11.24 26.29
N PHE A 40 8.76 -12.59 26.45
CA PHE A 40 7.49 -13.33 26.52
C PHE A 40 6.55 -12.71 27.59
N PRO A 41 5.22 -12.56 27.36
CA PRO A 41 4.43 -13.16 26.27
C PRO A 41 4.26 -12.29 25.00
N VAL A 42 4.90 -11.12 24.94
CA VAL A 42 4.73 -10.15 23.84
C VAL A 42 5.53 -10.57 22.60
N LEU A 43 6.66 -11.27 22.81
CA LEU A 43 7.48 -11.82 21.73
C LEU A 43 7.47 -13.36 21.81
N PRO A 44 7.46 -14.05 20.65
CA PRO A 44 7.62 -15.50 20.64
C PRO A 44 8.96 -15.88 21.28
N PRO A 45 9.04 -17.07 21.94
CA PRO A 45 10.29 -17.55 22.56
C PRO A 45 11.39 -17.62 21.49
N THR A 46 12.60 -17.19 21.87
CA THR A 46 13.77 -17.30 21.00
C THR A 46 14.19 -18.77 20.90
N VAL A 47 14.46 -19.20 19.67
CA VAL A 47 14.98 -20.56 19.43
C VAL A 47 16.37 -20.70 20.07
N PRO A 48 16.64 -21.74 20.86
CA PRO A 48 17.98 -21.99 21.43
C PRO A 48 19.04 -22.11 20.33
N ARG A 49 20.26 -21.65 20.63
CA ARG A 49 21.40 -21.80 19.71
C ARG A 49 21.66 -23.29 19.42
N GLY A 50 21.72 -23.64 18.13
CA GLY A 50 21.99 -25.03 17.68
C GLY A 50 20.76 -25.86 17.35
N VAL A 51 19.56 -25.34 17.57
CA VAL A 51 18.34 -25.99 17.07
C VAL A 51 18.10 -25.53 15.61
N VAL A 52 18.24 -26.48 14.69
CA VAL A 52 17.79 -26.28 13.28
C VAL A 52 16.27 -26.39 13.29
N VAL A 53 15.59 -25.26 13.25
CA VAL A 53 14.14 -25.25 13.00
C VAL A 53 13.97 -25.67 11.54
N PRO A 54 13.20 -26.72 11.23
CA PRO A 54 12.86 -27.01 9.84
C PRO A 54 12.25 -25.76 9.21
N ASP A 55 12.68 -25.42 8.00
CA ASP A 55 12.07 -24.35 7.21
C ASP A 55 10.63 -24.77 6.90
N THR A 56 9.74 -24.52 7.82
CA THR A 56 8.31 -24.51 7.55
C THR A 56 8.10 -23.30 6.68
N GLY A 57 7.96 -23.49 5.39
CA GLY A 57 7.89 -22.49 4.34
C GLY A 57 7.39 -21.15 4.87
N SER A 58 8.18 -20.11 4.72
CA SER A 58 7.93 -18.85 5.41
C SER A 58 6.54 -18.33 5.04
N ASP A 59 5.63 -18.17 6.03
CA ASP A 59 4.33 -17.50 5.87
C ASP A 59 4.52 -16.01 5.50
N LEU A 60 5.58 -15.69 4.76
CA LEU A 60 5.99 -14.36 4.33
C LEU A 60 6.07 -14.30 2.80
N GLY A 61 6.28 -13.14 2.26
CA GLY A 61 6.30 -12.95 0.82
C GLY A 61 4.91 -13.14 0.21
N ALA A 62 4.85 -13.86 -0.91
CA ALA A 62 3.61 -14.10 -1.65
C ALA A 62 2.59 -15.00 -0.90
N ASP A 63 3.04 -15.74 0.09
CA ASP A 63 2.19 -16.66 0.86
C ASP A 63 1.61 -16.04 2.14
N TYR A 64 1.90 -14.76 2.41
CA TYR A 64 1.41 -14.10 3.60
C TYR A 64 -0.12 -13.96 3.57
N ASP A 65 -0.80 -14.50 4.60
CA ASP A 65 -2.24 -14.37 4.76
C ASP A 65 -2.63 -12.94 5.13
N THR A 66 -3.47 -12.32 4.32
CA THR A 66 -4.02 -10.98 4.51
C THR A 66 -5.53 -10.96 4.77
N GLU A 67 -6.22 -12.09 4.87
CA GLU A 67 -7.67 -12.15 5.05
C GLU A 67 -8.14 -11.45 6.32
N TRP A 68 -7.36 -11.56 7.40
CA TRP A 68 -7.65 -10.88 8.66
C TRP A 68 -7.80 -9.36 8.51
N ALA A 69 -7.11 -8.76 7.54
CA ALA A 69 -7.15 -7.31 7.28
C ALA A 69 -8.49 -6.85 6.68
N ARG A 70 -9.32 -7.77 6.21
CA ARG A 70 -10.66 -7.53 5.68
C ARG A 70 -11.77 -7.76 6.70
N ARG A 71 -11.44 -8.21 7.91
CA ARG A 71 -12.39 -8.37 9.03
C ARG A 71 -12.91 -7.02 9.53
N PRO A 72 -14.10 -6.97 10.13
CA PRO A 72 -14.76 -5.72 10.51
C PRO A 72 -13.91 -4.77 11.36
N LEU A 73 -13.18 -5.29 12.35
CA LEU A 73 -12.34 -4.49 13.23
C LEU A 73 -11.15 -3.86 12.46
N ALA A 74 -10.47 -4.62 11.61
CA ALA A 74 -9.38 -4.11 10.79
C ALA A 74 -9.88 -3.05 9.78
N ARG A 75 -11.08 -3.25 9.21
CA ARG A 75 -11.73 -2.27 8.34
C ARG A 75 -12.06 -0.97 9.08
N LEU A 76 -12.60 -1.06 10.30
CA LEU A 76 -12.87 0.10 11.13
C LEU A 76 -11.58 0.87 11.46
N THR A 77 -10.53 0.15 11.89
CA THR A 77 -9.22 0.75 12.17
C THR A 77 -8.67 1.47 10.96
N ARG A 78 -8.71 0.83 9.79
CA ARG A 78 -8.27 1.45 8.52
C ARG A 78 -9.10 2.67 8.16
N ARG A 79 -10.43 2.62 8.33
CA ARG A 79 -11.31 3.77 8.08
C ARG A 79 -10.92 4.97 8.93
N LEU A 80 -10.62 4.76 10.22
CA LEU A 80 -10.16 5.81 11.12
C LEU A 80 -8.76 6.33 10.72
N LEU A 81 -7.84 5.45 10.35
CA LEU A 81 -6.50 5.83 9.89
C LEU A 81 -6.56 6.65 8.60
N VAL A 82 -7.32 6.20 7.61
CA VAL A 82 -7.39 6.88 6.29
C VAL A 82 -8.10 8.23 6.42
N ASN A 83 -9.23 8.30 7.12
CA ASN A 83 -10.00 9.53 7.24
C ASN A 83 -9.39 10.55 8.24
N GLY A 84 -8.53 10.10 9.14
CA GLY A 84 -7.84 10.94 10.11
C GLY A 84 -6.39 11.21 9.69
N PRO A 85 -5.40 10.55 10.31
CA PRO A 85 -3.99 10.91 10.16
C PRO A 85 -3.46 10.80 8.73
N VAL A 86 -3.89 9.80 7.93
CA VAL A 86 -3.43 9.66 6.54
C VAL A 86 -3.95 10.83 5.69
N ARG A 87 -5.23 11.17 5.81
CA ARG A 87 -5.81 12.30 5.09
C ARG A 87 -5.15 13.62 5.47
N LEU A 88 -4.89 13.84 6.77
CA LEU A 88 -4.20 15.05 7.24
C LEU A 88 -2.78 15.13 6.70
N MET A 89 -2.04 14.03 6.74
CA MET A 89 -0.68 13.93 6.18
C MET A 89 -0.68 14.21 4.67
N VAL A 90 -1.54 13.56 3.90
CA VAL A 90 -1.64 13.74 2.45
C VAL A 90 -2.02 15.17 2.10
N SER A 91 -2.98 15.77 2.80
CA SER A 91 -3.39 17.15 2.58
C SER A 91 -2.27 18.16 2.89
N GLY A 92 -1.46 17.90 3.93
CA GLY A 92 -0.35 18.77 4.31
C GLY A 92 0.86 18.68 3.38
N ILE A 93 1.12 17.49 2.80
CA ILE A 93 2.31 17.26 1.96
C ILE A 93 2.03 17.49 0.47
N ALA A 94 0.93 16.98 -0.04
CA ALA A 94 0.65 16.90 -1.47
C ALA A 94 -0.53 17.78 -1.91
N SER A 95 -1.45 18.14 -1.01
CA SER A 95 -2.68 18.88 -1.34
C SER A 95 -3.35 18.40 -2.65
N PRO A 96 -3.70 17.11 -2.75
CA PRO A 96 -4.13 16.53 -4.01
C PRO A 96 -5.43 17.18 -4.50
N ARG A 97 -5.48 17.46 -5.80
CA ARG A 97 -6.70 17.90 -6.48
C ARG A 97 -7.28 16.71 -7.20
N VAL A 98 -8.52 16.36 -6.85
CA VAL A 98 -9.25 15.27 -7.49
C VAL A 98 -10.21 15.88 -8.52
N ALA A 99 -10.15 15.39 -9.76
CA ALA A 99 -11.03 15.83 -10.86
C ALA A 99 -11.54 14.60 -11.63
N GLY A 100 -12.67 14.72 -12.32
CA GLY A 100 -13.23 13.65 -13.15
C GLY A 100 -13.94 12.55 -12.37
N THR A 101 -14.28 12.76 -11.10
CA THR A 101 -15.03 11.80 -10.29
C THR A 101 -16.48 11.63 -10.78
N ASP A 102 -17.01 12.63 -11.52
CA ASP A 102 -18.30 12.59 -12.19
C ASP A 102 -18.46 11.37 -13.10
N ARG A 103 -17.37 10.90 -13.70
CA ARG A 103 -17.36 9.68 -14.53
C ARG A 103 -17.63 8.40 -13.73
N LEU A 104 -17.41 8.42 -12.44
CA LEU A 104 -17.70 7.31 -11.54
C LEU A 104 -19.06 7.45 -10.86
N ASP A 105 -19.70 8.61 -10.96
CA ASP A 105 -20.94 8.93 -10.24
C ASP A 105 -22.09 7.99 -10.63
N ASP A 106 -22.23 7.65 -11.91
CA ASP A 106 -23.28 6.74 -12.38
C ASP A 106 -23.06 5.32 -11.84
N LEU A 107 -21.80 4.87 -11.78
CA LEU A 107 -21.45 3.59 -11.18
C LEU A 107 -21.66 3.60 -9.67
N ALA A 108 -21.34 4.71 -9.00
CA ALA A 108 -21.51 4.86 -7.55
C ALA A 108 -22.98 4.88 -7.12
N ARG A 109 -23.87 5.40 -7.98
CA ARG A 109 -25.32 5.48 -7.73
C ARG A 109 -26.07 4.19 -8.07
N SER A 110 -25.40 3.20 -8.70
CA SER A 110 -26.05 1.93 -8.98
C SER A 110 -26.42 1.22 -7.66
N GLU A 111 -27.48 0.44 -7.69
CA GLU A 111 -27.96 -0.32 -6.51
C GLU A 111 -26.86 -1.21 -5.93
N ASN A 112 -26.04 -1.80 -6.80
CA ASN A 112 -24.86 -2.58 -6.43
C ASN A 112 -23.64 -2.04 -7.19
N PRO A 113 -22.90 -1.07 -6.62
CA PRO A 113 -21.73 -0.50 -7.27
C PRO A 113 -20.69 -1.60 -7.60
N PRO A 114 -20.26 -1.72 -8.87
CA PRO A 114 -19.31 -2.76 -9.25
C PRO A 114 -17.94 -2.51 -8.61
N ALA A 115 -17.15 -3.56 -8.48
CA ALA A 115 -15.72 -3.41 -8.16
C ALA A 115 -15.01 -2.68 -9.30
N VAL A 116 -14.05 -1.82 -8.94
CA VAL A 116 -13.28 -0.99 -9.90
C VAL A 116 -11.79 -1.26 -9.72
N ILE A 117 -11.08 -1.42 -10.83
CA ILE A 117 -9.62 -1.53 -10.83
C ILE A 117 -9.05 -0.15 -11.18
N PHE A 118 -8.31 0.43 -10.24
CA PHE A 118 -7.60 1.69 -10.41
C PHE A 118 -6.14 1.41 -10.80
N THR A 119 -5.69 1.98 -11.91
CA THR A 119 -4.34 1.77 -12.46
C THR A 119 -3.58 3.09 -12.57
N PRO A 120 -3.16 3.68 -11.43
CA PRO A 120 -2.40 4.92 -11.45
C PRO A 120 -0.94 4.68 -11.84
N ASN A 121 -0.26 5.74 -12.30
CA ASN A 121 1.20 5.77 -12.42
C ASN A 121 1.85 5.69 -11.04
N HIS A 122 3.09 5.19 -10.96
CA HIS A 122 3.80 4.99 -9.71
C HIS A 122 5.13 5.74 -9.66
N HIS A 123 5.17 6.83 -8.88
CA HIS A 123 6.37 7.66 -8.73
C HIS A 123 6.92 7.64 -7.30
N SER A 124 6.04 7.44 -6.31
CA SER A 124 6.37 7.62 -4.90
C SER A 124 5.61 6.64 -4.01
N HIS A 125 6.16 6.31 -2.85
CA HIS A 125 5.41 5.60 -1.80
C HIS A 125 4.18 6.39 -1.30
N LEU A 126 4.15 7.70 -1.52
CA LEU A 126 3.01 8.53 -1.16
C LEU A 126 1.79 8.28 -2.06
N ASP A 127 2.00 7.79 -3.30
CA ASP A 127 0.91 7.60 -4.27
C ASP A 127 -0.18 6.68 -3.72
N THR A 128 0.20 5.64 -3.00
CA THR A 128 -0.77 4.72 -2.39
C THR A 128 -1.59 5.41 -1.29
N ALA A 129 -0.98 6.29 -0.50
CA ALA A 129 -1.70 7.08 0.49
C ALA A 129 -2.61 8.12 -0.17
N VAL A 130 -2.16 8.73 -1.27
CA VAL A 130 -2.98 9.64 -2.09
C VAL A 130 -4.18 8.88 -2.67
N MET A 131 -3.98 7.70 -3.25
CA MET A 131 -5.07 6.87 -3.77
C MET A 131 -6.07 6.48 -2.67
N ALA A 132 -5.60 6.08 -1.48
CA ALA A 132 -6.47 5.75 -0.36
C ALA A 132 -7.37 6.92 0.09
N VAL A 133 -6.94 8.16 -0.15
CA VAL A 133 -7.71 9.38 0.18
C VAL A 133 -8.54 9.87 -1.01
N ALA A 134 -8.01 9.77 -2.23
CA ALA A 134 -8.62 10.31 -3.45
C ALA A 134 -9.74 9.45 -4.00
N VAL A 135 -9.66 8.12 -3.86
CA VAL A 135 -10.71 7.21 -4.33
C VAL A 135 -12.04 7.56 -3.66
N PRO A 136 -13.12 7.79 -4.43
CA PRO A 136 -14.41 8.17 -3.88
C PRO A 136 -15.12 7.00 -3.18
N GLU A 137 -16.13 7.31 -2.38
CA GLU A 137 -17.14 6.34 -1.94
C GLU A 137 -17.96 5.85 -3.15
N PRO A 138 -18.38 4.56 -3.18
CA PRO A 138 -18.29 3.57 -2.08
C PRO A 138 -17.00 2.75 -2.05
N TRP A 139 -16.10 2.92 -3.02
CA TRP A 139 -14.91 2.06 -3.22
C TRP A 139 -13.82 2.25 -2.17
N ARG A 140 -13.65 3.47 -1.63
CA ARG A 140 -12.59 3.79 -0.66
C ARG A 140 -12.48 2.79 0.49
N HIS A 141 -13.61 2.34 1.02
CA HIS A 141 -13.62 1.44 2.19
C HIS A 141 -13.64 -0.05 1.82
N LYS A 142 -13.73 -0.34 0.53
CA LYS A 142 -13.55 -1.66 -0.05
C LYS A 142 -12.36 -1.69 -1.03
N LEU A 143 -11.30 -0.94 -0.73
CA LEU A 143 -10.11 -0.87 -1.56
C LEU A 143 -9.06 -1.85 -1.07
N VAL A 144 -8.43 -2.56 -2.00
CA VAL A 144 -7.28 -3.46 -1.82
C VAL A 144 -6.13 -2.93 -2.66
N VAL A 145 -4.92 -2.98 -2.14
CA VAL A 145 -3.72 -2.51 -2.84
C VAL A 145 -2.83 -3.69 -3.19
N ALA A 146 -2.56 -3.90 -4.47
CA ALA A 146 -1.56 -4.85 -4.93
C ALA A 146 -0.16 -4.33 -4.57
N ALA A 147 0.56 -5.05 -3.71
CA ALA A 147 1.86 -4.63 -3.21
C ALA A 147 2.92 -5.71 -3.43
N ALA A 148 4.12 -5.30 -3.75
CA ALA A 148 5.25 -6.18 -4.01
C ALA A 148 5.57 -7.07 -2.80
N ALA A 149 5.49 -8.37 -2.98
CA ALA A 149 5.65 -9.37 -1.93
C ALA A 149 7.07 -9.33 -1.34
N ASP A 150 8.07 -9.16 -2.17
CA ASP A 150 9.49 -9.07 -1.84
C ASP A 150 9.85 -7.85 -0.97
N TYR A 151 9.07 -6.79 -1.05
CA TYR A 151 9.35 -5.54 -0.34
C TYR A 151 8.47 -5.32 0.90
N PHE A 152 7.16 -5.51 0.79
CA PHE A 152 6.22 -5.23 1.87
C PHE A 152 5.97 -6.42 2.79
N PHE A 153 6.24 -7.62 2.31
CA PHE A 153 5.96 -8.86 3.03
C PHE A 153 7.22 -9.66 3.39
N ASP A 154 8.40 -9.03 3.29
CA ASP A 154 9.69 -9.61 3.70
C ASP A 154 9.81 -9.80 5.22
N LYS A 155 9.05 -9.02 6.01
CA LYS A 155 9.05 -9.05 7.47
C LYS A 155 7.62 -8.99 8.01
N ARG A 156 7.33 -9.80 9.03
CA ARG A 156 5.98 -9.88 9.64
C ARG A 156 5.41 -8.54 10.07
N TRP A 157 6.21 -7.63 10.63
CA TRP A 157 5.73 -6.32 11.06
C TRP A 157 5.38 -5.41 9.89
N LYS A 158 6.17 -5.44 8.81
CA LYS A 158 5.87 -4.68 7.58
C LYS A 158 4.58 -5.21 6.93
N ALA A 159 4.48 -6.55 6.80
CA ALA A 159 3.32 -7.21 6.24
C ALA A 159 2.04 -6.85 7.01
N ARG A 160 2.09 -6.90 8.34
CA ARG A 160 0.96 -6.49 9.19
C ARG A 160 0.60 -5.01 9.01
N LEU A 161 1.60 -4.14 8.98
CA LEU A 161 1.37 -2.71 8.80
C LEU A 161 0.77 -2.41 7.42
N ALA A 162 1.31 -2.98 6.35
CA ALA A 162 0.79 -2.81 4.99
C ALA A 162 -0.64 -3.38 4.85
N ALA A 163 -0.89 -4.58 5.35
CA ALA A 163 -2.21 -5.19 5.32
C ALA A 163 -3.22 -4.39 6.15
N LEU A 164 -2.86 -3.90 7.36
CA LEU A 164 -3.77 -3.14 8.19
C LEU A 164 -4.08 -1.76 7.61
N SER A 165 -3.05 -1.00 7.23
CA SER A 165 -3.20 0.41 6.84
C SER A 165 -3.72 0.59 5.41
N LEU A 166 -3.27 -0.24 4.48
CA LEU A 166 -3.56 -0.12 3.06
C LEU A 166 -4.46 -1.25 2.51
N ASN A 167 -4.78 -2.26 3.33
CA ASN A 167 -5.35 -3.51 2.86
C ASN A 167 -4.51 -4.15 1.75
N ALA A 168 -3.17 -4.07 1.91
CA ALA A 168 -2.25 -4.57 0.92
C ALA A 168 -2.32 -6.10 0.83
N ILE A 169 -2.28 -6.61 -0.40
CA ILE A 169 -2.13 -8.03 -0.71
C ILE A 169 -0.77 -8.26 -1.38
N PRO A 170 -0.11 -9.39 -1.09
CA PRO A 170 1.17 -9.71 -1.69
C PRO A 170 1.00 -10.11 -3.16
N ILE A 171 1.72 -9.45 -4.05
CA ILE A 171 1.82 -9.82 -5.46
C ILE A 171 3.27 -10.19 -5.74
N ASP A 172 3.48 -11.37 -6.28
CA ASP A 172 4.77 -11.79 -6.77
C ASP A 172 5.03 -11.17 -8.16
N ARG A 173 6.14 -10.45 -8.30
CA ARG A 173 6.51 -9.79 -9.55
C ARG A 173 7.16 -10.76 -10.55
N GLU A 174 7.83 -11.79 -10.03
CA GLU A 174 8.58 -12.75 -10.85
C GLU A 174 7.69 -13.88 -11.36
N LEU A 175 6.73 -14.26 -10.53
CA LEU A 175 5.74 -15.25 -10.92
C LEU A 175 4.47 -14.50 -11.34
N THR A 176 4.29 -14.27 -12.62
CA THR A 176 2.99 -13.95 -13.23
C THR A 176 2.02 -15.12 -12.95
N GLY A 177 1.95 -15.45 -11.63
CA GLY A 177 1.39 -16.68 -11.14
C GLY A 177 -0.11 -16.66 -11.15
N ARG A 178 -0.68 -17.74 -11.62
CA ARG A 178 -2.08 -18.10 -11.53
C ARG A 178 -2.66 -17.79 -10.13
N LYS A 179 -1.87 -18.01 -9.06
CA LYS A 179 -2.25 -17.76 -7.65
C LYS A 179 -2.59 -16.28 -7.37
N SER A 180 -1.76 -15.32 -7.81
CA SER A 180 -2.05 -13.89 -7.64
C SER A 180 -3.27 -13.46 -8.46
N ALA A 181 -3.41 -14.00 -9.68
CA ALA A 181 -4.56 -13.70 -10.53
C ALA A 181 -5.87 -14.27 -9.95
N ASP A 182 -5.83 -15.48 -9.40
CA ASP A 182 -6.99 -16.12 -8.78
C ASP A 182 -7.40 -15.36 -7.51
N MET A 183 -6.45 -14.98 -6.66
CA MET A 183 -6.72 -14.14 -5.48
C MET A 183 -7.35 -12.78 -5.85
N ILE A 184 -6.83 -12.12 -6.89
CA ILE A 184 -7.41 -10.85 -7.37
C ILE A 184 -8.83 -11.07 -7.88
N ARG A 185 -9.08 -12.15 -8.62
CA ARG A 185 -10.41 -12.46 -9.13
C ARG A 185 -11.39 -12.68 -7.98
N GLU A 186 -11.05 -13.51 -7.00
CA GLU A 186 -11.88 -13.75 -5.82
C GLU A 186 -12.22 -12.44 -5.09
N LEU A 187 -11.24 -11.56 -4.90
CA LEU A 187 -11.46 -10.27 -4.26
C LEU A 187 -12.41 -9.36 -5.05
N VAL A 188 -12.27 -9.33 -6.37
CA VAL A 188 -13.16 -8.55 -7.25
C VAL A 188 -14.57 -9.13 -7.24
N ASP A 189 -14.71 -10.44 -7.28
CA ASP A 189 -16.00 -11.14 -7.21
C ASP A 189 -16.70 -10.89 -5.85
N ASP A 190 -15.93 -10.75 -4.76
CA ASP A 190 -16.40 -10.33 -3.44
C ASP A 190 -16.71 -8.82 -3.33
N GLY A 191 -16.58 -8.09 -4.43
CA GLY A 191 -16.88 -6.66 -4.52
C GLY A 191 -15.80 -5.75 -3.92
N TRP A 192 -14.54 -6.23 -3.80
CA TRP A 192 -13.40 -5.40 -3.46
C TRP A 192 -12.85 -4.72 -4.70
N SER A 193 -12.61 -3.42 -4.60
CA SER A 193 -11.89 -2.66 -5.64
C SER A 193 -10.39 -2.75 -5.45
N LEU A 194 -9.63 -2.63 -6.52
CA LEU A 194 -8.20 -2.88 -6.53
C LEU A 194 -7.44 -1.62 -6.97
N VAL A 195 -6.33 -1.33 -6.31
CA VAL A 195 -5.26 -0.47 -6.85
C VAL A 195 -4.10 -1.35 -7.28
N ILE A 196 -3.75 -1.27 -8.54
CA ILE A 196 -2.58 -1.95 -9.10
C ILE A 196 -1.74 -0.95 -9.88
N TYR A 197 -0.43 -1.01 -9.70
CA TYR A 197 0.54 -0.20 -10.43
C TYR A 197 1.11 -1.04 -11.58
N PRO A 198 0.66 -0.80 -12.85
CA PRO A 198 1.01 -1.67 -13.97
C PRO A 198 2.51 -1.65 -14.30
N GLU A 199 3.19 -0.58 -13.93
CA GLU A 199 4.64 -0.43 -14.14
C GLU A 199 5.48 -1.43 -13.31
N GLY A 200 4.89 -2.15 -12.35
CA GLY A 200 5.58 -3.12 -11.49
C GLY A 200 6.68 -2.53 -10.59
N GLY A 201 7.04 -1.28 -10.77
CA GLY A 201 8.03 -0.52 -10.03
C GLY A 201 7.77 0.97 -10.06
N ARG A 202 8.62 1.74 -9.38
CA ARG A 202 8.55 3.21 -9.41
C ARG A 202 9.38 3.74 -10.56
N SER A 203 8.82 4.69 -11.31
CA SER A 203 9.56 5.41 -12.33
C SER A 203 10.65 6.28 -11.70
N PRO A 204 11.93 6.13 -12.07
CA PRO A 204 13.03 6.90 -11.49
C PRO A 204 13.02 8.37 -11.90
N ASP A 205 12.47 8.68 -13.07
CA ASP A 205 12.49 10.00 -13.72
C ASP A 205 11.12 10.69 -13.76
N GLY A 206 10.08 10.01 -13.28
CA GLY A 206 8.71 10.53 -13.26
C GLY A 206 7.94 10.33 -14.56
N TRP A 207 8.51 9.64 -15.56
CA TRP A 207 7.82 9.23 -16.77
C TRP A 207 7.36 7.78 -16.65
N GLY A 208 6.23 7.44 -17.29
CA GLY A 208 5.77 6.06 -17.34
C GLY A 208 6.84 5.15 -17.96
N GLN A 209 6.97 3.96 -17.43
CA GLN A 209 7.84 2.93 -18.03
C GLN A 209 7.02 2.16 -19.07
N ASP A 210 7.60 2.01 -20.28
CA ASP A 210 7.03 1.21 -21.36
C ASP A 210 7.10 -0.30 -21.06
#